data_ab67bea671a246fa9ae296533a6c4218
#
_entry.id   ab67bea671a246fa9ae296533a6c4218
#
_cell.length_a   1.000
_cell.length_b   1.000
_cell.length_c   1.000
_cell.angle_alpha   90.00
_cell.angle_beta   90.00
_cell.angle_gamma   90.00
#
_symmetry.space_group_name_H-M   'P 1'
#
loop_
_entity.id
_entity.type
_entity.pdbx_description
1 polymer ?
#
loop_
_entity_poly.entity_id
_entity_poly.type
_entity_poly.pdbx_seq_one_letter_code
_entity_poly.pdbx_strand_id
1 'polypeptide(L)'
;MSTTLNNGMVIESAAKGWIAIEQVESGNVSTFRLGSKMVDVHPDAVFIDGARVCWIPAGTEVLRVDLDKNRLVVEADGKLLHSQNN
;
A
#
# COMPACT_ATOMS: atom_id res chain seq x y z
N MET A 1 -7.50 -4.90 6.68
CA MET A 1 -8.37 -4.43 5.58
C MET A 1 -7.79 -4.89 4.26
N SER A 2 -8.62 -5.34 3.35
CA SER A 2 -8.18 -5.77 2.01
C SER A 2 -9.11 -5.22 0.94
N THR A 3 -8.57 -5.00 -0.23
CA THR A 3 -9.31 -4.59 -1.41
C THR A 3 -8.68 -5.24 -2.64
N THR A 4 -9.42 -5.30 -3.74
CA THR A 4 -8.94 -5.89 -4.99
C THR A 4 -9.00 -4.85 -6.10
N LEU A 5 -7.89 -4.61 -6.78
CA LEU A 5 -7.85 -3.75 -7.95
C LEU A 5 -8.44 -4.44 -9.18
N ASN A 6 -8.71 -3.66 -10.23
CA ASN A 6 -9.30 -4.17 -11.46
C ASN A 6 -8.43 -5.22 -12.16
N ASN A 7 -7.12 -5.22 -11.93
CA ASN A 7 -6.21 -6.23 -12.48
C ASN A 7 -6.17 -7.53 -11.67
N GLY A 8 -6.98 -7.63 -10.62
CA GLY A 8 -7.04 -8.82 -9.77
C GLY A 8 -6.06 -8.82 -8.60
N MET A 9 -5.19 -7.85 -8.49
CA MET A 9 -4.25 -7.76 -7.38
C MET A 9 -4.98 -7.40 -6.10
N VAL A 10 -4.77 -8.18 -5.03
CA VAL A 10 -5.32 -7.92 -3.71
C VAL A 10 -4.37 -7.01 -2.95
N ILE A 11 -4.91 -5.96 -2.36
CA ILE A 11 -4.14 -5.05 -1.52
C ILE A 11 -4.55 -5.27 -0.07
N GLU A 12 -3.59 -5.62 0.76
CA GLU A 12 -3.78 -5.74 2.20
C GLU A 12 -3.09 -4.57 2.89
N SER A 13 -3.81 -3.91 3.80
CA SER A 13 -3.24 -2.84 4.62
C SER A 13 -3.43 -3.17 6.08
N ALA A 14 -2.40 -2.92 6.89
CA ALA A 14 -2.45 -3.09 8.32
C ALA A 14 -1.73 -1.96 9.01
N ALA A 15 -2.26 -1.53 10.15
CA ALA A 15 -1.63 -0.53 10.98
C ALA A 15 -1.68 -1.01 12.42
N LYS A 16 -0.55 -0.90 13.11
CA LYS A 16 -0.47 -1.23 14.53
C LYS A 16 -0.50 0.06 15.35
N GLY A 17 -1.30 0.05 16.41
CA GLY A 17 -1.47 1.20 17.28
C GLY A 17 -2.70 2.02 16.90
N TRP A 18 -2.73 3.27 17.32
CA TRP A 18 -3.83 4.19 17.12
C TRP A 18 -3.72 4.89 15.77
N ILE A 19 -4.17 4.23 14.72
CA ILE A 19 -4.06 4.77 13.37
C ILE A 19 -5.38 4.55 12.66
N ALA A 20 -5.95 5.64 12.15
CA ALA A 20 -7.16 5.58 11.34
C ALA A 20 -6.79 5.18 9.91
N ILE A 21 -7.51 4.22 9.37
CA ILE A 21 -7.38 3.82 7.97
C ILE A 21 -8.61 4.32 7.22
N GLU A 22 -8.40 5.22 6.27
CA GLU A 22 -9.44 5.65 5.34
C GLU A 22 -9.06 5.14 3.96
N GLN A 23 -10.01 4.51 3.30
CA GLN A 23 -9.77 3.93 1.99
C GLN A 23 -10.74 4.51 0.97
N VAL A 24 -10.18 4.95 -0.16
CA VAL A 24 -10.95 5.43 -1.31
C VAL A 24 -10.47 4.65 -2.53
N GLU A 25 -11.40 4.06 -3.26
CA GLU A 25 -11.12 3.37 -4.51
C GLU A 25 -11.59 4.22 -5.69
N SER A 26 -10.75 4.33 -6.70
CA SER A 26 -11.10 5.01 -7.93
C SER A 26 -10.49 4.25 -9.11
N GLY A 27 -11.31 3.41 -9.74
CA GLY A 27 -10.86 2.62 -10.89
C GLY A 27 -9.73 1.66 -10.55
N ASN A 28 -8.53 1.94 -11.06
CA ASN A 28 -7.34 1.10 -10.86
C ASN A 28 -6.45 1.57 -9.71
N VAL A 29 -6.91 2.54 -8.93
CA VAL A 29 -6.09 3.10 -7.86
C VAL A 29 -6.81 2.92 -6.54
N SER A 30 -6.10 2.41 -5.54
CA SER A 30 -6.58 2.35 -4.17
C SER A 30 -5.78 3.35 -3.35
N THR A 31 -6.47 4.31 -2.76
CA THR A 31 -5.87 5.33 -1.90
C THR A 31 -6.29 5.09 -0.46
N PHE A 32 -5.33 5.06 0.44
CA PHE A 32 -5.63 4.93 1.86
C PHE A 32 -4.63 5.73 2.69
N ARG A 33 -5.09 6.11 3.88
CA ARG A 33 -4.25 6.85 4.81
C ARG A 33 -3.80 5.93 5.93
N LEU A 34 -2.48 5.91 6.16
CA LEU A 34 -1.88 5.21 7.29
C LEU A 34 -1.16 6.25 8.16
N GLY A 35 -1.79 6.62 9.27
CA GLY A 35 -1.28 7.69 10.11
C GLY A 35 -1.30 9.02 9.38
N SER A 36 -0.15 9.66 9.25
CA SER A 36 0.01 10.93 8.54
C SER A 36 0.36 10.73 7.06
N LYS A 37 0.50 9.50 6.60
CA LYS A 37 0.91 9.18 5.23
C LYS A 37 -0.27 8.82 4.35
N MET A 38 -0.27 9.35 3.13
CA MET A 38 -1.23 9.01 2.10
C MET A 38 -0.58 8.02 1.14
N VAL A 39 -1.18 6.84 1.00
CA VAL A 39 -0.66 5.78 0.14
C VAL A 39 -1.59 5.57 -1.03
N ASP A 40 -1.05 5.68 -2.25
CA ASP A 40 -1.76 5.39 -3.48
C ASP A 40 -1.16 4.15 -4.12
N VAL A 41 -1.96 3.11 -4.28
CA VAL A 41 -1.54 1.88 -4.92
C VAL A 41 -2.13 1.82 -6.32
N HIS A 42 -1.25 1.87 -7.32
CA HIS A 42 -1.57 1.67 -8.73
C HIS A 42 -1.31 0.22 -9.11
N PRO A 43 -1.75 -0.24 -10.28
CA PRO A 43 -1.48 -1.63 -10.70
C PRO A 43 0.00 -1.99 -10.80
N ASP A 44 0.87 -1.00 -11.04
CA ASP A 44 2.29 -1.21 -11.30
C ASP A 44 3.23 -0.41 -10.38
N ALA A 45 2.70 0.41 -9.50
CA ALA A 45 3.54 1.27 -8.66
C ALA A 45 2.83 1.66 -7.36
N VAL A 46 3.62 2.01 -6.35
CA VAL A 46 3.13 2.54 -5.08
C VAL A 46 3.65 3.95 -4.90
N PHE A 47 2.75 4.87 -4.54
CA PHE A 47 3.07 6.26 -4.24
C PHE A 47 2.79 6.55 -2.77
N ILE A 48 3.68 7.27 -2.13
CA ILE A 48 3.47 7.75 -0.77
C ILE A 48 3.61 9.27 -0.77
N ASP A 49 2.57 9.96 -0.29
CA ASP A 49 2.48 11.42 -0.30
C ASP A 49 2.77 12.02 -1.69
N GLY A 50 2.27 11.35 -2.73
CA GLY A 50 2.40 11.80 -4.11
C GLY A 50 3.70 11.43 -4.80
N ALA A 51 4.65 10.80 -4.11
CA ALA A 51 5.93 10.40 -4.69
C ALA A 51 5.98 8.88 -4.89
N ARG A 52 6.38 8.45 -6.09
CA ARG A 52 6.54 7.01 -6.35
C ARG A 52 7.72 6.47 -5.55
N VAL A 53 7.46 5.45 -4.74
CA VAL A 53 8.47 4.83 -3.88
C VAL A 53 8.97 3.50 -4.40
N CYS A 54 8.16 2.79 -5.19
CA CYS A 54 8.57 1.52 -5.79
C CYS A 54 7.69 1.14 -6.97
N TRP A 55 8.21 0.24 -7.81
CA TRP A 55 7.45 -0.44 -8.83
C TRP A 55 6.93 -1.77 -8.28
N ILE A 56 5.75 -2.18 -8.74
CA ILE A 56 5.18 -3.47 -8.37
C ILE A 56 5.52 -4.47 -9.49
N PRO A 57 6.18 -5.60 -9.17
CA PRO A 57 6.49 -6.60 -10.20
C PRO A 57 5.23 -7.11 -10.90
N ALA A 58 5.34 -7.34 -12.20
CA ALA A 58 4.25 -7.93 -12.98
C ALA A 58 3.88 -9.31 -12.41
N GLY A 59 2.59 -9.61 -12.33
CA GLY A 59 2.10 -10.87 -11.80
C GLY A 59 1.97 -10.91 -10.28
N THR A 60 2.19 -9.81 -9.58
CA THR A 60 1.96 -9.74 -8.14
C THR A 60 0.49 -10.04 -7.83
N GLU A 61 0.24 -11.00 -6.96
CA GLU A 61 -1.11 -11.37 -6.54
C GLU A 61 -1.56 -10.59 -5.31
N VAL A 62 -0.67 -10.40 -4.34
CA VAL A 62 -0.97 -9.71 -3.09
C VAL A 62 0.07 -8.65 -2.83
N LEU A 63 -0.38 -7.40 -2.69
CA LEU A 63 0.45 -6.30 -2.25
C LEU A 63 0.07 -5.96 -0.81
N ARG A 64 1.05 -5.97 0.07
CA ARG A 64 0.84 -5.69 1.47
C ARG A 64 1.53 -4.39 1.86
N VAL A 65 0.78 -3.51 2.54
CA VAL A 65 1.33 -2.27 3.10
C VAL A 65 1.05 -2.26 4.59
N ASP A 66 2.10 -2.29 5.38
CA ASP A 66 2.01 -2.30 6.84
C ASP A 66 2.63 -1.05 7.42
N LEU A 67 1.96 -0.48 8.41
CA LEU A 67 2.53 0.58 9.23
C LEU A 67 2.66 0.06 10.66
N ASP A 68 3.90 -0.01 11.15
CA ASP A 68 4.22 -0.42 12.51
C ASP A 68 4.95 0.72 13.20
N LYS A 69 4.24 1.45 14.06
CA LYS A 69 4.75 2.62 14.78
C LYS A 69 5.36 3.66 13.83
N ASN A 70 6.67 3.56 13.60
CA ASN A 70 7.42 4.53 12.81
C ASN A 70 7.91 3.96 11.48
N ARG A 71 7.49 2.76 11.10
CA ARG A 71 8.01 2.11 9.90
C ARG A 71 6.89 1.72 8.96
N LEU A 72 6.99 2.19 7.72
CA LEU A 72 6.10 1.81 6.64
C LEU A 72 6.81 0.80 5.74
N VAL A 73 6.17 -0.35 5.51
CA VAL A 73 6.75 -1.45 4.74
C VAL A 73 5.79 -1.84 3.64
N VAL A 74 6.32 -2.00 2.42
CA VAL A 74 5.57 -2.46 1.25
C VAL A 74 6.15 -3.76 0.76
N GLU A 75 5.30 -4.78 0.64
CA GLU A 75 5.70 -6.12 0.19
C GLU A 75 4.80 -6.60 -0.95
N ALA A 76 5.39 -7.30 -1.91
CA ALA A 76 4.67 -7.95 -3.00
C ALA A 76 4.91 -9.46 -2.90
N ASP A 77 3.84 -10.24 -2.70
CA ASP A 77 3.88 -11.70 -2.53
C ASP A 77 4.93 -12.13 -1.49
N GLY A 78 5.02 -11.36 -0.40
CA GLY A 78 5.98 -11.63 0.67
C GLY A 78 7.37 -11.06 0.46
N LYS A 79 7.63 -10.43 -0.70
CA LYS A 79 8.94 -9.86 -1.00
C LYS A 79 8.93 -8.36 -0.70
N LEU A 80 9.92 -7.91 0.05
CA LEU A 80 10.06 -6.49 0.41
C LEU A 80 10.36 -5.64 -0.83
N LEU A 81 9.53 -4.63 -1.08
CA LEU A 81 9.72 -3.66 -2.14
C LEU A 81 10.23 -2.32 -1.63
N HIS A 82 9.74 -1.89 -0.48
CA HIS A 82 10.06 -0.57 0.06
C HIS A 82 9.88 -0.57 1.58
N SER A 83 10.76 0.15 2.25
CA SER A 83 10.67 0.36 3.68
C SER A 83 11.16 1.78 3.99
N GLN A 84 10.41 2.50 4.80
CA GLN A 84 10.80 3.84 5.20
C GLN A 84 10.37 4.11 6.64
N ASN A 85 11.10 5.00 7.30
CA ASN A 85 10.67 5.52 8.58
C ASN A 85 9.60 6.58 8.37
N ASN A 86 8.64 6.55 9.24
CA ASN A 86 7.50 7.47 9.19
C ASN A 86 7.81 8.76 9.97
#